data_eb2cdd5c46bd47fc5eb42d0a1dbbfd97
#
_entry.id   eb2cdd5c46bd47fc5eb42d0a1dbbfd97
#
_cell.length_a   1.000
_cell.length_b   1.000
_cell.length_c   1.000
_cell.angle_alpha   90.00
_cell.angle_beta   90.00
_cell.angle_gamma   90.00
#
_symmetry.space_group_name_H-M   'P 1'
#
loop_
_entity.id
_entity.type
_entity.pdbx_description
1 polymer ?
#
loop_
_entity_poly.entity_id
_entity_poly.type
_entity_poly.pdbx_seq_one_letter_code
_entity_poly.pdbx_strand_id
1 'polypeptide(L)'
;YFEVPVSYTRTFDKHSVDGLLLWNMRSYVDQNASSAIYSFPYRHAGLAGRMAYDYDNRYFAEFNFGYNGSENFAKKYRYGFFPSGALGWMVSNEPWMEGVRHIVSQLRIRGSMGIAGNDQISGGRRFGYLTTINGSAGGHSFGDNNSVHYSGVAEDQFGVPDLTWETATKTNVGFDLGLFDALNI
;
A
#
# COMPACT_ATOMS: atom_id res chain seq x y z
N TYR A 1 -15.47 6.58 8.68
CA TYR A 1 -15.06 5.83 7.51
C TYR A 1 -16.09 6.03 6.41
N PHE A 2 -15.62 6.33 5.22
CA PHE A 2 -16.43 6.52 4.03
C PHE A 2 -15.76 5.80 2.87
N GLU A 3 -16.55 5.06 2.07
CA GLU A 3 -16.08 4.27 0.95
C GLU A 3 -17.12 4.25 -0.15
N VAL A 4 -16.69 4.47 -1.38
CA VAL A 4 -17.53 4.42 -2.57
C VAL A 4 -16.86 3.54 -3.61
N PRO A 5 -17.30 2.30 -3.77
CA PRO A 5 -16.89 1.45 -4.87
C PRO A 5 -17.75 1.70 -6.11
N VAL A 6 -17.11 1.70 -7.27
CA VAL A 6 -17.76 1.67 -8.58
C VAL A 6 -17.16 0.50 -9.34
N SER A 7 -17.99 -0.46 -9.74
CA SER A 7 -17.57 -1.64 -10.48
C SER A 7 -18.25 -1.72 -11.83
N TYR A 8 -17.52 -2.24 -12.80
CA TYR A 8 -18.00 -2.54 -14.13
C TYR A 8 -17.49 -3.89 -14.56
N THR A 9 -18.39 -4.79 -14.94
CA THR A 9 -18.04 -6.12 -15.45
C THR A 9 -18.84 -6.38 -16.71
N ARG A 10 -18.16 -6.77 -17.78
CA ARG A 10 -18.82 -7.13 -19.04
C ARG A 10 -18.03 -8.17 -19.79
N THR A 11 -18.77 -9.15 -20.33
CA THR A 11 -18.24 -10.15 -21.25
C THR A 11 -18.94 -10.00 -22.59
N PHE A 12 -18.14 -10.00 -23.67
CA PHE A 12 -18.64 -9.93 -25.04
C PHE A 12 -17.77 -10.87 -25.91
N ASP A 13 -18.43 -11.91 -26.43
CA ASP A 13 -17.79 -12.98 -27.18
C ASP A 13 -16.61 -13.58 -26.36
N LYS A 14 -15.39 -13.46 -26.83
CA LYS A 14 -14.18 -13.96 -26.21
C LYS A 14 -13.48 -12.97 -25.26
N HIS A 15 -14.05 -11.80 -25.09
CA HIS A 15 -13.47 -10.73 -24.28
C HIS A 15 -14.21 -10.59 -22.95
N SER A 16 -13.48 -10.56 -21.85
CA SER A 16 -14.02 -10.21 -20.54
C SER A 16 -13.26 -9.02 -19.97
N VAL A 17 -13.99 -8.02 -19.53
CA VAL A 17 -13.44 -6.80 -18.91
C VAL A 17 -14.05 -6.66 -17.53
N ASP A 18 -13.20 -6.45 -16.54
CA ASP A 18 -13.58 -6.14 -15.17
C ASP A 18 -12.87 -4.87 -14.73
N GLY A 19 -13.61 -3.93 -14.17
CA GLY A 19 -13.10 -2.67 -13.66
C GLY A 19 -13.65 -2.36 -12.28
N LEU A 20 -12.79 -1.89 -11.39
CA LEU A 20 -13.14 -1.39 -10.07
C LEU A 20 -12.45 -0.07 -9.83
N LEU A 21 -13.19 0.93 -9.39
CA LEU A 21 -12.68 2.17 -8.85
C LEU A 21 -13.21 2.32 -7.44
N LEU A 22 -12.32 2.55 -6.48
CA LEU A 22 -12.64 2.66 -5.07
C LEU A 22 -12.11 3.99 -4.53
N TRP A 23 -13.00 4.84 -4.06
CA TRP A 23 -12.63 6.02 -3.29
C TRP A 23 -12.90 5.77 -1.80
N ASN A 24 -11.90 6.01 -0.96
CA ASN A 24 -12.04 5.84 0.47
C ASN A 24 -11.49 7.05 1.26
N MET A 25 -12.11 7.29 2.39
CA MET A 25 -11.67 8.27 3.38
C MET A 25 -11.84 7.71 4.78
N ARG A 26 -10.83 7.85 5.60
CA ARG A 26 -10.86 7.44 7.01
C ARG A 26 -10.40 8.58 7.89
N SER A 27 -11.14 8.82 8.97
CA SER A 27 -10.72 9.68 10.08
C SER A 27 -10.90 8.92 11.38
N TYR A 28 -9.87 8.91 12.20
CA TYR A 28 -9.86 8.25 13.50
C TYR A 28 -9.19 9.16 14.51
N VAL A 29 -9.71 9.25 15.73
CA VAL A 29 -9.15 10.01 16.85
C VAL A 29 -8.92 9.06 18.00
N ASP A 30 -7.70 9.03 18.53
CA ASP A 30 -7.41 8.32 19.77
C ASP A 30 -7.71 9.25 20.95
N GLN A 31 -8.75 8.92 21.73
CA GLN A 31 -9.17 9.71 22.90
C GLN A 31 -8.25 9.50 24.11
N ASN A 32 -7.46 8.42 24.12
CA ASN A 32 -6.53 8.08 25.20
C ASN A 32 -5.08 8.36 24.84
N ALA A 33 -4.86 9.26 23.88
CA ALA A 33 -3.52 9.57 23.40
C ALA A 33 -2.63 10.12 24.53
N SER A 34 -1.43 9.56 24.64
CA SER A 34 -0.45 9.91 25.69
C SER A 34 0.19 11.28 25.51
N SER A 35 0.05 11.91 24.35
CA SER A 35 0.57 13.25 24.05
C SER A 35 -0.31 13.99 23.04
N ALA A 36 -0.19 15.32 23.02
CA ALA A 36 -0.97 16.19 22.13
C ALA A 36 -0.82 15.83 20.66
N ILE A 37 0.36 15.40 20.19
CA ILE A 37 0.60 15.05 18.79
C ILE A 37 -0.19 13.79 18.35
N TYR A 38 -0.44 12.87 19.29
CA TYR A 38 -1.22 11.65 19.01
C TYR A 38 -2.73 11.87 19.20
N SER A 39 -3.16 12.97 19.84
CA SER A 39 -4.58 13.32 19.97
C SER A 39 -5.17 13.96 18.70
N PHE A 40 -4.33 14.35 17.73
CA PHE A 40 -4.82 14.81 16.44
C PHE A 40 -5.44 13.67 15.64
N PRO A 41 -6.49 13.93 14.86
CA PRO A 41 -7.09 12.91 13.98
C PRO A 41 -6.08 12.23 13.06
N TYR A 42 -6.20 10.93 12.90
CA TYR A 42 -5.51 10.17 11.85
C TYR A 42 -6.39 10.19 10.61
N ARG A 43 -5.93 10.83 9.56
CA ARG A 43 -6.69 10.96 8.31
C ARG A 43 -5.97 10.30 7.17
N HIS A 44 -6.70 9.46 6.45
CA HIS A 44 -6.27 8.85 5.21
C HIS A 44 -7.32 9.11 4.15
N ALA A 45 -6.87 9.41 2.95
CA ALA A 45 -7.71 9.49 1.77
C ALA A 45 -7.02 8.75 0.65
N GLY A 46 -7.78 7.95 -0.10
CA GLY A 46 -7.22 7.14 -1.16
C GLY A 46 -8.19 6.95 -2.31
N LEU A 47 -7.60 6.79 -3.48
CA LEU A 47 -8.26 6.31 -4.69
C LEU A 47 -7.52 5.06 -5.14
N ALA A 48 -8.22 3.95 -5.27
CA ALA A 48 -7.67 2.71 -5.81
C ALA A 48 -8.44 2.32 -7.09
N GLY A 49 -7.74 1.80 -8.05
CA GLY A 49 -8.34 1.29 -9.27
C GLY A 49 -7.76 -0.04 -9.67
N ARG A 50 -8.60 -0.88 -10.24
CA ARG A 50 -8.25 -2.16 -10.84
C ARG A 50 -8.93 -2.27 -12.19
N MET A 51 -8.20 -2.75 -13.19
CA MET A 51 -8.72 -3.14 -14.47
C MET A 51 -8.15 -4.50 -14.84
N ALA A 52 -9.01 -5.47 -15.08
CA ALA A 52 -8.63 -6.80 -15.53
C ALA A 52 -9.26 -7.07 -16.90
N TYR A 53 -8.50 -7.72 -17.74
CA TYR A 53 -8.90 -8.13 -19.06
C TYR A 53 -8.52 -9.59 -19.30
N ASP A 54 -9.46 -10.32 -19.84
CA ASP A 54 -9.30 -11.70 -20.25
C ASP A 54 -9.70 -11.85 -21.72
N TYR A 55 -8.89 -12.57 -22.48
CA TYR A 55 -9.19 -12.95 -23.84
C TYR A 55 -9.24 -14.47 -23.99
N ASP A 56 -10.42 -14.99 -24.24
CA ASP A 56 -10.70 -16.42 -24.55
C ASP A 56 -10.20 -17.38 -23.48
N ASN A 57 -10.13 -16.95 -22.20
CA ASN A 57 -9.53 -17.68 -21.08
C ASN A 57 -8.08 -18.13 -21.35
N ARG A 58 -7.36 -17.40 -22.19
CA ARG A 58 -5.97 -17.69 -22.59
C ARG A 58 -5.00 -16.60 -22.18
N TYR A 59 -5.36 -15.35 -22.42
CA TYR A 59 -4.49 -14.20 -22.17
C TYR A 59 -5.14 -13.29 -21.12
N PHE A 60 -4.41 -13.04 -20.07
CA PHE A 60 -4.86 -12.22 -18.94
C PHE A 60 -3.96 -11.02 -18.80
N ALA A 61 -4.55 -9.86 -18.61
CA ALA A 61 -3.84 -8.64 -18.27
C ALA A 61 -4.55 -7.95 -17.11
N GLU A 62 -3.81 -7.50 -16.13
CA GLU A 62 -4.35 -6.76 -14.99
C GLU A 62 -3.49 -5.52 -14.74
N PHE A 63 -4.15 -4.40 -14.51
CA PHE A 63 -3.53 -3.17 -14.06
C PHE A 63 -4.22 -2.68 -12.79
N ASN A 64 -3.42 -2.39 -11.76
CA ASN A 64 -3.91 -1.81 -10.53
C ASN A 64 -3.14 -0.53 -10.22
N PHE A 65 -3.79 0.39 -9.53
CA PHE A 65 -3.11 1.53 -8.94
C PHE A 65 -3.73 1.91 -7.60
N GLY A 66 -2.90 2.46 -6.72
CA GLY A 66 -3.31 3.16 -5.52
C GLY A 66 -2.77 4.59 -5.55
N TYR A 67 -3.62 5.56 -5.27
CA TYR A 67 -3.24 6.95 -5.05
C TYR A 67 -3.66 7.34 -3.64
N ASN A 68 -2.71 7.34 -2.71
CA ASN A 68 -2.98 7.43 -1.28
C ASN A 68 -2.34 8.67 -0.67
N GLY A 69 -3.06 9.31 0.25
CA GLY A 69 -2.58 10.47 0.99
C GLY A 69 -2.36 10.14 2.47
N SER A 70 -1.22 10.56 3.02
CA SER A 70 -0.87 10.42 4.42
C SER A 70 -0.49 11.76 5.04
N GLU A 71 -0.99 12.03 6.24
CA GLU A 71 -0.65 13.25 7.01
C GLU A 71 0.74 13.20 7.64
N ASN A 72 1.42 12.06 7.60
CA ASN A 72 2.80 11.92 8.08
C ASN A 72 3.80 12.75 7.29
N PHE A 73 3.41 13.18 6.07
CA PHE A 73 4.25 13.94 5.15
C PHE A 73 3.75 15.38 4.95
N ALA A 74 4.65 16.29 4.63
CA ALA A 74 4.32 17.66 4.28
C ALA A 74 3.38 17.72 3.08
N LYS A 75 2.58 18.77 2.95
CA LYS A 75 1.51 18.92 1.95
C LYS A 75 1.96 18.58 0.52
N LYS A 76 3.19 18.93 0.15
CA LYS A 76 3.78 18.66 -1.17
C LYS A 76 4.05 17.18 -1.43
N TYR A 77 4.37 16.40 -0.39
CA TYR A 77 4.79 15.00 -0.47
C TYR A 77 3.74 14.03 0.09
N ARG A 78 2.56 14.54 0.41
CA ARG A 78 1.49 13.79 1.07
C ARG A 78 0.94 12.65 0.27
N TYR A 79 0.82 12.81 -1.04
CA TYR A 79 0.21 11.82 -1.92
C TYR A 79 1.26 11.00 -2.66
N GLY A 80 1.08 9.66 -2.62
CA GLY A 80 1.89 8.71 -3.36
C GLY A 80 1.05 7.94 -4.39
N PHE A 81 1.66 7.64 -5.55
CA PHE A 81 1.05 6.84 -6.61
C PHE A 81 1.78 5.50 -6.73
N PHE A 82 1.04 4.40 -6.63
CA PHE A 82 1.56 3.04 -6.52
C PHE A 82 0.91 2.16 -7.59
N PRO A 83 1.45 2.12 -8.81
CA PRO A 83 0.95 1.28 -9.88
C PRO A 83 1.47 -0.15 -9.76
N SER A 84 0.68 -1.11 -10.29
CA SER A 84 1.11 -2.47 -10.53
C SER A 84 0.45 -3.04 -11.78
N GLY A 85 1.13 -3.98 -12.43
CA GLY A 85 0.61 -4.69 -13.60
C GLY A 85 0.96 -6.16 -13.54
N ALA A 86 0.10 -6.98 -14.12
CA ALA A 86 0.30 -8.42 -14.24
C ALA A 86 -0.14 -8.90 -15.62
N LEU A 87 0.57 -9.89 -16.13
CA LEU A 87 0.22 -10.61 -17.34
C LEU A 87 0.18 -12.10 -17.03
N GLY A 88 -0.76 -12.81 -17.63
CA GLY A 88 -0.90 -14.25 -17.53
C GLY A 88 -1.20 -14.87 -18.88
N TRP A 89 -0.66 -16.06 -19.11
CA TRP A 89 -0.93 -16.84 -20.30
C TRP A 89 -1.27 -18.28 -19.89
N MET A 90 -2.49 -18.70 -20.21
CA MET A 90 -2.94 -20.08 -20.03
C MET A 90 -2.57 -20.90 -21.26
N VAL A 91 -1.36 -21.41 -21.26
CA VAL A 91 -0.79 -22.18 -22.38
C VAL A 91 -1.63 -23.43 -22.67
N SER A 92 -2.13 -24.10 -21.62
CA SER A 92 -2.98 -25.30 -21.78
C SER A 92 -4.31 -25.04 -22.51
N ASN A 93 -4.74 -23.77 -22.64
CA ASN A 93 -5.95 -23.42 -23.39
C ASN A 93 -5.68 -23.12 -24.87
N GLU A 94 -4.44 -23.19 -25.30
CA GLU A 94 -4.11 -23.02 -26.70
C GLU A 94 -4.56 -24.22 -27.56
N PRO A 95 -5.03 -24.03 -28.82
CA PRO A 95 -5.53 -25.09 -29.67
C PRO A 95 -4.49 -26.19 -29.94
N TRP A 96 -3.22 -25.83 -30.01
CA TRP A 96 -2.14 -26.80 -30.25
C TRP A 96 -1.83 -27.70 -29.04
N MET A 97 -2.34 -27.36 -27.85
CA MET A 97 -2.19 -28.16 -26.62
C MET A 97 -3.31 -29.19 -26.43
N GLU A 98 -4.36 -29.17 -27.24
CA GLU A 98 -5.50 -30.12 -27.11
C GLU A 98 -5.08 -31.57 -27.04
N GLY A 99 -4.11 -31.98 -27.87
CA GLY A 99 -3.64 -33.38 -27.94
C GLY A 99 -2.92 -33.87 -26.66
N VAL A 100 -2.42 -32.97 -25.82
CA VAL A 100 -1.64 -33.30 -24.61
C VAL A 100 -2.34 -32.89 -23.32
N ARG A 101 -3.56 -32.35 -23.36
CA ARG A 101 -4.33 -31.93 -22.19
C ARG A 101 -4.59 -33.08 -21.20
N HIS A 102 -4.69 -34.33 -21.66
CA HIS A 102 -4.86 -35.47 -20.78
C HIS A 102 -3.63 -35.73 -19.88
N ILE A 103 -2.46 -35.20 -20.26
CA ILE A 103 -1.22 -35.28 -19.46
C ILE A 103 -0.98 -33.96 -18.74
N VAL A 104 -0.99 -32.85 -19.49
CA VAL A 104 -0.81 -31.47 -18.95
C VAL A 104 -2.16 -30.80 -18.89
N SER A 105 -2.85 -30.99 -17.77
CA SER A 105 -4.21 -30.46 -17.54
C SER A 105 -4.24 -28.94 -17.39
N GLN A 106 -3.17 -28.38 -16.83
CA GLN A 106 -3.02 -26.94 -16.65
C GLN A 106 -1.57 -26.53 -16.86
N LEU A 107 -1.34 -25.54 -17.69
CA LEU A 107 -0.06 -24.84 -17.77
C LEU A 107 -0.33 -23.35 -17.89
N ARG A 108 0.02 -22.59 -16.85
CA ARG A 108 -0.11 -21.15 -16.81
C ARG A 108 1.23 -20.50 -16.51
N ILE A 109 1.59 -19.50 -17.29
CA ILE A 109 2.75 -18.65 -17.06
C ILE A 109 2.21 -17.27 -16.61
N ARG A 110 2.81 -16.70 -15.58
CA ARG A 110 2.41 -15.40 -15.06
C ARG A 110 3.60 -14.54 -14.67
N GLY A 111 3.45 -13.24 -14.86
CA GLY A 111 4.42 -12.25 -14.45
C GLY A 111 3.71 -11.02 -13.88
N SER A 112 4.26 -10.44 -12.83
CA SER A 112 3.74 -9.20 -12.26
C SER A 112 4.86 -8.30 -11.78
N MET A 113 4.61 -7.00 -11.85
CA MET A 113 5.50 -5.97 -11.32
C MET A 113 4.64 -4.86 -10.69
N GLY A 114 5.06 -4.38 -9.53
CA GLY A 114 4.34 -3.31 -8.85
C GLY A 114 5.19 -2.56 -7.85
N ILE A 115 4.72 -1.36 -7.50
CA ILE A 115 5.31 -0.49 -6.49
C ILE A 115 4.36 -0.48 -5.29
N ALA A 116 4.88 -0.78 -4.10
CA ALA A 116 4.18 -0.64 -2.84
C ALA A 116 4.74 0.55 -2.07
N GLY A 117 3.86 1.37 -1.49
CA GLY A 117 4.22 2.49 -0.64
C GLY A 117 4.00 2.18 0.85
N ASN A 118 4.86 2.72 1.70
CA ASN A 118 4.74 2.68 3.14
C ASN A 118 4.88 4.11 3.69
N ASP A 119 3.94 4.51 4.54
CA ASP A 119 3.90 5.83 5.19
C ASP A 119 4.26 5.79 6.67
N GLN A 120 4.65 4.63 7.18
CA GLN A 120 5.06 4.49 8.56
C GLN A 120 6.44 5.09 8.80
N ILE A 121 6.52 5.99 9.78
CA ILE A 121 7.78 6.55 10.23
C ILE A 121 8.31 5.71 11.38
N SER A 122 9.62 5.44 11.39
CA SER A 122 10.28 4.67 12.44
C SER A 122 9.93 5.18 13.84
N GLY A 123 9.66 4.26 14.77
CA GLY A 123 9.28 4.59 16.15
C GLY A 123 7.83 5.04 16.32
N GLY A 124 6.95 4.85 15.31
CA GLY A 124 5.53 5.23 15.40
C GLY A 124 5.29 6.74 15.43
N ARG A 125 6.27 7.52 15.01
CA ARG A 125 6.19 9.00 15.00
C ARG A 125 5.16 9.48 13.98
N ARG A 126 4.60 10.65 14.25
CA ARG A 126 3.65 11.34 13.38
C ARG A 126 4.25 12.67 12.91
N PHE A 127 3.74 13.16 11.76
CA PHE A 127 4.16 14.45 11.20
C PHE A 127 5.68 14.59 11.12
N GLY A 128 6.35 13.60 10.51
CA GLY A 128 7.82 13.53 10.46
C GLY A 128 8.52 14.74 9.86
N TYR A 129 7.77 15.63 9.22
CA TYR A 129 8.26 16.90 8.68
C TYR A 129 8.30 18.05 9.69
N LEU A 130 7.77 17.85 10.93
CA LEU A 130 7.75 18.85 11.97
C LEU A 130 8.82 18.57 13.03
N THR A 131 9.56 19.61 13.40
CA THR A 131 10.41 19.58 14.59
C THR A 131 9.54 19.78 15.83
N THR A 132 9.67 18.89 16.80
CA THR A 132 8.98 19.00 18.09
C THR A 132 9.98 19.26 19.19
N ILE A 133 9.54 20.01 20.21
CA ILE A 133 10.34 20.41 21.35
C ILE A 133 9.72 19.81 22.61
N ASN A 134 10.54 19.15 23.41
CA ASN A 134 10.18 18.73 24.76
C ASN A 134 10.48 19.84 25.76
N GLY A 135 9.45 20.46 26.29
CA GLY A 135 9.55 21.52 27.30
C GLY A 135 9.78 21.03 28.74
N SER A 136 9.86 19.69 28.90
CA SER A 136 10.10 19.04 30.19
C SER A 136 11.33 18.13 30.12
N ALA A 137 12.31 18.50 29.33
CA ALA A 137 13.58 17.77 29.24
C ALA A 137 14.39 17.91 30.53
N GLY A 138 15.44 17.10 30.63
CA GLY A 138 16.38 17.19 31.76
C GLY A 138 16.82 18.63 31.99
N GLY A 139 16.71 19.10 33.21
CA GLY A 139 16.98 20.49 33.61
C GLY A 139 18.17 20.58 34.57
N HIS A 140 18.17 21.63 35.34
CA HIS A 140 19.19 21.86 36.35
C HIS A 140 18.57 22.19 37.70
N SER A 141 19.23 21.72 38.74
CA SER A 141 18.81 22.00 40.12
C SER A 141 19.73 23.07 40.73
N PHE A 142 19.12 23.99 41.44
CA PHE A 142 19.78 25.13 42.10
C PHE A 142 19.46 25.16 43.60
N GLY A 143 20.16 26.01 44.32
CA GLY A 143 19.97 26.25 45.75
C GLY A 143 20.71 25.23 46.63
N ASP A 144 20.62 25.46 47.96
CA ASP A 144 21.22 24.54 48.92
C ASP A 144 20.61 23.17 48.82
N ASN A 145 21.46 22.15 48.68
CA ASN A 145 21.07 20.74 48.48
C ASN A 145 20.22 20.48 47.22
N ASN A 146 20.41 21.26 46.15
CA ASN A 146 19.65 21.10 44.89
C ASN A 146 18.11 21.16 45.08
N SER A 147 17.63 22.01 45.97
CA SER A 147 16.25 22.07 46.45
C SER A 147 15.26 22.63 45.42
N VAL A 148 15.74 23.34 44.40
CA VAL A 148 14.89 23.93 43.36
C VAL A 148 15.30 23.38 42.00
N HIS A 149 14.41 22.63 41.37
CA HIS A 149 14.63 22.06 40.03
C HIS A 149 13.89 22.86 38.97
N TYR A 150 14.58 23.22 37.89
CA TYR A 150 14.00 23.81 36.68
C TYR A 150 14.16 22.83 35.51
N SER A 151 13.04 22.49 34.87
CA SER A 151 13.06 21.68 33.68
C SER A 151 13.75 22.39 32.52
N GLY A 152 14.52 21.67 31.76
CA GLY A 152 15.15 22.14 30.54
C GLY A 152 14.22 22.02 29.33
N VAL A 153 14.70 22.53 28.21
CA VAL A 153 14.07 22.43 26.91
C VAL A 153 15.04 21.68 25.98
N ALA A 154 14.56 20.67 25.25
CA ALA A 154 15.35 19.94 24.30
C ALA A 154 14.54 19.62 23.04
N GLU A 155 15.20 19.43 21.93
CA GLU A 155 14.57 18.85 20.73
C GLU A 155 14.14 17.40 21.01
N ASP A 156 12.91 17.06 20.66
CA ASP A 156 12.34 15.71 20.77
C ASP A 156 12.37 14.98 19.43
N GLN A 157 11.87 15.64 18.39
CA GLN A 157 11.89 15.12 17.03
C GLN A 157 12.47 16.18 16.10
N PHE A 158 13.48 15.81 15.34
CA PHE A 158 13.97 16.64 14.24
C PHE A 158 13.09 16.43 13.00
N GLY A 159 12.51 17.50 12.47
CA GLY A 159 11.65 17.48 11.30
C GLY A 159 12.43 17.32 10.00
N VAL A 160 11.95 16.50 9.10
CA VAL A 160 12.50 16.30 7.75
C VAL A 160 11.45 16.82 6.74
N PRO A 161 11.60 18.08 6.24
CA PRO A 161 10.57 18.74 5.44
C PRO A 161 10.26 18.05 4.11
N ASP A 162 11.20 17.30 3.55
CA ASP A 162 11.11 16.56 2.29
C ASP A 162 10.85 15.06 2.48
N LEU A 163 10.49 14.64 3.69
CA LEU A 163 10.11 13.26 3.98
C LEU A 163 8.93 12.85 3.09
N THR A 164 9.08 11.69 2.46
CA THR A 164 8.10 11.13 1.53
C THR A 164 7.93 9.63 1.74
N TRP A 165 7.07 9.02 0.96
CA TRP A 165 6.76 7.59 0.98
C TRP A 165 8.01 6.74 0.78
N GLU A 166 8.17 5.75 1.63
CA GLU A 166 9.06 4.63 1.36
C GLU A 166 8.44 3.77 0.25
N THR A 167 9.22 3.40 -0.77
CA THR A 167 8.72 2.62 -1.89
C THR A 167 9.50 1.32 -2.05
N ALA A 168 8.77 0.23 -2.28
CA ALA A 168 9.34 -1.07 -2.60
C ALA A 168 8.81 -1.53 -3.96
N THR A 169 9.72 -1.83 -4.89
CA THR A 169 9.38 -2.46 -6.16
C THR A 169 9.41 -3.97 -5.99
N LYS A 170 8.32 -4.64 -6.38
CA LYS A 170 8.18 -6.10 -6.32
C LYS A 170 7.95 -6.64 -7.71
N THR A 171 8.74 -7.63 -8.11
CA THR A 171 8.60 -8.36 -9.38
C THR A 171 8.47 -9.84 -9.08
N ASN A 172 7.47 -10.48 -9.68
CA ASN A 172 7.23 -11.91 -9.55
C ASN A 172 7.05 -12.52 -10.94
N VAL A 173 7.66 -13.69 -11.13
CA VAL A 173 7.44 -14.56 -12.29
C VAL A 173 7.15 -15.95 -11.76
N GLY A 174 6.16 -16.62 -12.30
CA GLY A 174 5.77 -17.95 -11.86
C GLY A 174 5.11 -18.73 -12.98
N PHE A 175 5.05 -20.03 -12.79
CA PHE A 175 4.25 -20.94 -13.60
C PHE A 175 3.44 -21.85 -12.69
N ASP A 176 2.29 -22.29 -13.15
CA ASP A 176 1.45 -23.26 -12.47
C ASP A 176 1.30 -24.46 -13.43
N LEU A 177 1.62 -25.65 -12.96
CA LEU A 177 1.57 -26.88 -13.74
C LEU A 177 0.62 -27.88 -13.09
N GLY A 178 -0.41 -28.27 -13.83
CA GLY A 178 -1.31 -29.36 -13.46
C GLY A 178 -1.04 -30.59 -14.34
N LEU A 179 -0.92 -31.76 -13.75
CA LEU A 179 -0.70 -33.03 -14.44
C LEU A 179 -1.81 -34.00 -14.08
N PHE A 180 -2.36 -34.66 -15.13
CA PHE A 180 -3.34 -35.75 -15.02
C PHE A 180 -4.61 -35.40 -14.22
N ASP A 181 -4.96 -34.09 -14.11
CA ASP A 181 -6.02 -33.57 -13.25
C ASP A 181 -5.89 -33.96 -11.75
N ALA A 182 -4.73 -34.42 -11.33
CA ALA A 182 -4.48 -34.95 -10.00
C ALA A 182 -3.34 -34.26 -9.25
N LEU A 183 -2.34 -33.74 -9.94
CA LEU A 183 -1.16 -33.11 -9.35
C LEU A 183 -1.08 -31.65 -9.80
N ASN A 184 -1.01 -30.73 -8.85
CA ASN A 184 -0.79 -29.31 -9.09
C ASN A 184 0.52 -28.87 -8.41
N ILE A 185 1.36 -28.18 -9.17
CA ILE A 185 2.67 -27.66 -8.73
C ILE A 185 2.70 -26.15 -8.96
#